data_c8830a37d2ae5e8ff788fa4c795e4dce
#
_entry.id   c8830a37d2ae5e8ff788fa4c795e4dce
#
_cell.length_a   1.000
_cell.length_b   1.000
_cell.length_c   1.000
_cell.angle_alpha   90.00
_cell.angle_beta   90.00
_cell.angle_gamma   90.00
#
_symmetry.space_group_name_H-M   'P 1'
#
loop_
_entity.id
_entity.type
_entity.pdbx_description
1 polymer ?
#
loop_
_entity_poly.entity_id
_entity_poly.type
_entity_poly.pdbx_seq_one_letter_code
_entity_poly.pdbx_strand_id
1 'polypeptide(L)'
;MKRLIKPATWIAVVGVALLLVAAAAARRRPAVASAAPPAPEVSVLAVVPETVVARYEYVGQAAASRSVEVRSQVTGVIVARPYAEGTDVAKGTLLFRIDPTTYEAAYRSAQARLANADRTLARLKPLLAARAVAQKDVDDAQQAFDQAQAAADQTRKDYEDTFVRAEISGRAGRAQLELGARVTGSADRLTTVEQVDPIYVNFSPSDEDLLRLRRDIADGRLVMPPAPHALAVQVTLADGSLFPATGELNFADLALQPATGTQQLRAQLRNPQHVLLPGQFVRVRLLGLKRPSAILVPQRAVQQGLTGSFVYVVDDSNKVAARSVAATSWDGGSWLIEQGLQVGDRVVVDGVQKVAPGQPARPVAYRPAVDSTGTAAQDSTLIAPPAVPLRIRSRP
;
A
#
# COMPACT_ATOMS: atom_id res chain seq x y z
N MET A 1 5.07 108.94 -59.01
CA MET A 1 6.45 108.50 -58.69
C MET A 1 6.43 106.96 -58.61
N LYS A 2 6.83 106.22 -59.70
CA LYS A 2 6.92 104.80 -59.83
C LYS A 2 8.27 104.33 -59.24
N ARG A 3 8.26 103.52 -58.14
CA ARG A 3 9.51 102.85 -57.74
C ARG A 3 9.53 101.41 -58.31
N LEU A 4 10.43 101.18 -59.19
CA LEU A 4 10.78 99.88 -59.77
C LEU A 4 11.44 99.00 -58.63
N ILE A 5 10.82 97.90 -58.34
CA ILE A 5 11.42 96.86 -57.48
C ILE A 5 12.41 96.07 -58.39
N LYS A 6 13.67 96.00 -57.93
CA LYS A 6 14.75 95.35 -58.68
C LYS A 6 14.55 93.81 -58.78
N PRO A 7 14.78 93.14 -59.94
CA PRO A 7 14.52 91.71 -60.15
C PRO A 7 15.37 90.77 -59.27
N ALA A 8 16.43 91.25 -58.60
CA ALA A 8 17.33 90.44 -57.79
C ALA A 8 16.68 89.85 -56.52
N THR A 9 15.63 90.49 -55.98
CA THR A 9 14.97 90.04 -54.72
C THR A 9 14.01 88.88 -54.96
N TRP A 10 13.51 88.67 -56.15
CA TRP A 10 12.63 87.54 -56.50
C TRP A 10 13.38 86.24 -56.64
N ILE A 11 14.63 86.24 -57.12
CA ILE A 11 15.47 85.07 -57.32
C ILE A 11 15.89 84.53 -55.93
N ALA A 12 16.18 85.42 -54.98
CA ALA A 12 16.55 85.01 -53.62
C ALA A 12 15.37 84.36 -52.84
N VAL A 13 14.13 84.88 -53.02
CA VAL A 13 12.95 84.33 -52.42
C VAL A 13 12.55 82.95 -52.98
N VAL A 14 12.67 82.77 -54.29
CA VAL A 14 12.41 81.47 -55.01
C VAL A 14 13.48 80.44 -54.60
N GLY A 15 14.74 80.85 -54.48
CA GLY A 15 15.82 79.97 -54.01
C GLY A 15 15.63 79.47 -52.60
N VAL A 16 15.22 80.33 -51.67
CA VAL A 16 14.92 79.95 -50.24
C VAL A 16 13.70 79.08 -50.21
N ALA A 17 12.65 79.33 -50.95
CA ALA A 17 11.47 78.48 -51.03
C ALA A 17 11.76 77.07 -51.54
N LEU A 18 12.60 76.95 -52.59
CA LEU A 18 13.05 75.68 -53.12
C LEU A 18 13.92 74.89 -52.10
N LEU A 19 14.80 75.57 -51.39
CA LEU A 19 15.60 74.99 -50.35
C LEU A 19 14.76 74.47 -49.16
N LEU A 20 13.71 75.21 -48.78
CA LEU A 20 12.77 74.81 -47.71
C LEU A 20 11.90 73.62 -48.15
N VAL A 21 11.47 73.54 -49.40
CA VAL A 21 10.75 72.42 -50.00
C VAL A 21 11.66 71.17 -50.07
N ALA A 22 12.91 71.33 -50.49
CA ALA A 22 13.89 70.28 -50.54
C ALA A 22 14.23 69.74 -49.09
N ALA A 23 14.34 70.66 -48.10
CA ALA A 23 14.56 70.31 -46.74
C ALA A 23 13.32 69.61 -46.06
N ALA A 24 12.10 69.99 -46.45
CA ALA A 24 10.87 69.31 -46.05
C ALA A 24 10.68 67.95 -46.70
N ALA A 25 11.10 67.77 -47.94
CA ALA A 25 11.11 66.49 -48.66
C ALA A 25 12.18 65.50 -48.09
N ALA A 26 13.36 66.05 -47.73
CA ALA A 26 14.41 65.24 -47.09
C ALA A 26 14.04 64.80 -45.69
N ARG A 27 13.14 65.48 -44.95
CA ARG A 27 12.61 65.08 -43.65
C ARG A 27 11.50 64.04 -43.72
N ARG A 28 10.93 63.76 -44.89
CA ARG A 28 10.02 62.67 -45.16
C ARG A 28 10.84 61.38 -45.48
N ARG A 29 11.77 60.99 -44.61
CA ARG A 29 12.25 59.62 -44.63
C ARG A 29 11.06 58.73 -44.39
N PRO A 30 10.74 57.74 -45.25
CA PRO A 30 9.75 56.72 -44.88
C PRO A 30 10.23 56.11 -43.58
N ALA A 31 9.38 56.12 -42.54
CA ALA A 31 9.64 55.36 -41.36
C ALA A 31 9.83 53.91 -41.85
N VAL A 32 11.07 53.42 -41.79
CA VAL A 32 11.34 52.01 -41.99
C VAL A 32 10.52 51.35 -40.89
N ALA A 33 9.42 50.69 -41.33
CA ALA A 33 8.64 49.87 -40.44
C ALA A 33 9.63 48.93 -39.80
N SER A 34 9.96 49.16 -38.51
CA SER A 34 10.79 48.25 -37.75
C SER A 34 10.10 46.90 -37.87
N ALA A 35 10.68 46.00 -38.64
CA ALA A 35 10.19 44.63 -38.73
C ALA A 35 10.14 44.14 -37.28
N ALA A 36 8.93 43.81 -36.79
CA ALA A 36 8.76 43.27 -35.48
C ALA A 36 9.75 42.10 -35.32
N PRO A 37 10.49 42.01 -34.24
CA PRO A 37 11.43 40.92 -34.04
C PRO A 37 10.71 39.59 -34.31
N PRO A 38 11.34 38.63 -34.97
CA PRO A 38 10.71 37.36 -35.31
C PRO A 38 10.17 36.73 -34.03
N ALA A 39 8.93 36.24 -34.11
CA ALA A 39 8.28 35.62 -32.96
C ALA A 39 9.17 34.51 -32.39
N PRO A 40 9.42 34.48 -31.08
CA PRO A 40 10.30 33.49 -30.45
C PRO A 40 9.76 32.07 -30.68
N GLU A 41 10.68 31.18 -31.02
CA GLU A 41 10.36 29.76 -31.20
C GLU A 41 10.19 29.08 -29.84
N VAL A 42 9.09 28.35 -29.68
CA VAL A 42 8.72 27.62 -28.47
C VAL A 42 8.31 26.18 -28.79
N SER A 43 8.76 25.22 -28.00
CA SER A 43 8.33 23.84 -28.16
C SER A 43 6.99 23.65 -27.46
N VAL A 44 6.00 23.14 -28.19
CA VAL A 44 4.65 22.94 -27.67
C VAL A 44 4.26 21.46 -27.68
N LEU A 45 3.60 21.04 -26.62
CA LEU A 45 2.97 19.73 -26.48
C LEU A 45 1.46 19.88 -26.68
N ALA A 46 0.89 19.14 -27.61
CA ALA A 46 -0.55 19.03 -27.75
C ALA A 46 -1.08 18.15 -26.62
N VAL A 47 -2.05 18.65 -25.86
CA VAL A 47 -2.69 17.91 -24.76
C VAL A 47 -3.53 16.78 -25.33
N VAL A 48 -3.14 15.54 -24.99
CA VAL A 48 -3.87 14.32 -25.36
C VAL A 48 -4.19 13.58 -24.05
N PRO A 49 -5.42 13.10 -23.88
CA PRO A 49 -5.77 12.31 -22.71
C PRO A 49 -5.13 10.93 -22.80
N GLU A 50 -4.48 10.50 -21.73
CA GLU A 50 -3.84 9.19 -21.62
C GLU A 50 -4.42 8.40 -20.43
N THR A 51 -4.43 7.07 -20.55
CA THR A 51 -4.77 6.21 -19.41
C THR A 51 -3.52 5.97 -18.58
N VAL A 52 -3.50 6.47 -17.36
CA VAL A 52 -2.39 6.29 -16.42
C VAL A 52 -2.79 5.45 -15.23
N VAL A 53 -1.81 4.75 -14.66
CA VAL A 53 -2.01 4.01 -13.40
C VAL A 53 -2.00 5.03 -12.26
N ALA A 54 -3.09 5.08 -11.50
CA ALA A 54 -3.15 5.95 -10.33
C ALA A 54 -2.32 5.36 -9.19
N ARG A 55 -1.46 6.16 -8.58
CA ARG A 55 -0.57 5.76 -7.49
C ARG A 55 -1.11 6.26 -6.17
N TYR A 56 -1.53 5.31 -5.32
CA TYR A 56 -1.94 5.55 -3.95
C TYR A 56 -0.97 4.81 -3.04
N GLU A 57 -0.21 5.54 -2.26
CA GLU A 57 0.79 5.01 -1.34
C GLU A 57 0.46 5.39 0.09
N TYR A 58 0.55 4.41 0.99
CA TYR A 58 0.29 4.59 2.41
C TYR A 58 1.41 3.95 3.22
N VAL A 59 1.61 4.45 4.42
CA VAL A 59 2.46 3.76 5.40
C VAL A 59 1.62 2.68 6.05
N GLY A 60 2.15 1.46 6.08
CA GLY A 60 1.54 0.31 6.72
C GLY A 60 2.47 -0.34 7.73
N GLN A 61 1.91 -1.22 8.53
CA GLN A 61 2.65 -2.05 9.47
C GLN A 61 2.32 -3.52 9.26
N ALA A 62 3.36 -4.33 9.16
CA ALA A 62 3.21 -5.78 9.07
C ALA A 62 2.77 -6.35 10.43
N ALA A 63 1.89 -7.34 10.39
CA ALA A 63 1.38 -8.03 11.58
C ALA A 63 1.24 -9.53 11.28
N ALA A 64 1.41 -10.35 12.29
CA ALA A 64 1.13 -11.78 12.17
C ALA A 64 -0.34 -12.02 11.78
N SER A 65 -0.60 -13.01 10.92
CA SER A 65 -1.98 -13.37 10.55
C SER A 65 -2.73 -13.97 11.73
N ARG A 66 -2.02 -14.66 12.62
CA ARG A 66 -2.49 -15.15 13.92
C ARG A 66 -1.38 -15.00 14.95
N SER A 67 -1.75 -14.57 16.15
CA SER A 67 -0.86 -14.50 17.31
C SER A 67 -1.57 -15.10 18.50
N VAL A 68 -0.99 -16.11 19.10
CA VAL A 68 -1.54 -16.80 20.26
C VAL A 68 -0.53 -16.77 21.39
N GLU A 69 -0.95 -16.19 22.51
CA GLU A 69 -0.18 -16.27 23.75
C GLU A 69 -0.35 -17.66 24.37
N VAL A 70 0.75 -18.36 24.51
CA VAL A 70 0.79 -19.67 25.17
C VAL A 70 0.88 -19.45 26.67
N ARG A 71 -0.14 -19.90 27.39
CA ARG A 71 -0.26 -19.77 28.84
C ARG A 71 -0.40 -21.14 29.48
N SER A 72 0.04 -21.29 30.74
CA SER A 72 -0.22 -22.50 31.54
C SER A 72 -1.68 -22.53 31.97
N GLN A 73 -2.29 -23.70 31.97
CA GLN A 73 -3.62 -23.91 32.60
C GLN A 73 -3.50 -24.47 34.01
N VAL A 74 -2.33 -25.00 34.39
CA VAL A 74 -2.06 -25.60 35.68
C VAL A 74 -0.93 -24.91 36.42
N THR A 75 -0.86 -25.06 37.73
CA THR A 75 0.20 -24.51 38.56
C THR A 75 1.30 -25.54 38.76
N GLY A 76 2.56 -25.15 38.69
CA GLY A 76 3.68 -26.08 38.91
C GLY A 76 5.03 -25.47 38.53
N VAL A 77 6.06 -26.30 38.50
CA VAL A 77 7.42 -25.88 38.09
C VAL A 77 7.67 -26.33 36.65
N ILE A 78 8.27 -25.49 35.83
CA ILE A 78 8.68 -25.84 34.47
C ILE A 78 9.88 -26.78 34.52
N VAL A 79 9.70 -28.05 34.12
CA VAL A 79 10.74 -29.08 34.18
C VAL A 79 11.43 -29.31 32.83
N ALA A 80 10.78 -28.93 31.74
CA ALA A 80 11.38 -29.06 30.41
C ALA A 80 10.83 -28.02 29.42
N ARG A 81 11.66 -27.62 28.46
CA ARG A 81 11.34 -26.75 27.31
C ARG A 81 11.97 -27.36 26.05
N PRO A 82 11.29 -28.29 25.37
CA PRO A 82 11.87 -29.03 24.25
C PRO A 82 11.94 -28.26 22.94
N TYR A 83 11.27 -27.09 22.79
CA TYR A 83 11.34 -26.28 21.59
C TYR A 83 12.55 -25.32 21.62
N ALA A 84 13.04 -24.97 20.44
CA ALA A 84 14.02 -23.90 20.26
C ALA A 84 13.31 -22.57 19.98
N GLU A 85 13.71 -21.52 20.68
CA GLU A 85 13.17 -20.17 20.50
C GLU A 85 13.45 -19.64 19.10
N GLY A 86 12.49 -18.91 18.52
CA GLY A 86 12.61 -18.36 17.16
C GLY A 86 12.51 -19.39 16.04
N THR A 87 12.15 -20.65 16.32
CA THR A 87 11.94 -21.69 15.30
C THR A 87 10.46 -21.88 14.98
N ASP A 88 10.20 -22.45 13.80
CA ASP A 88 8.84 -22.78 13.40
C ASP A 88 8.38 -24.07 14.07
N VAL A 89 7.18 -24.02 14.65
CA VAL A 89 6.54 -25.14 15.34
C VAL A 89 5.21 -25.47 14.68
N ALA A 90 4.88 -26.75 14.63
CA ALA A 90 3.57 -27.22 14.18
C ALA A 90 2.55 -27.15 15.33
N LYS A 91 1.26 -27.02 15.01
CA LYS A 91 0.18 -27.19 15.99
C LYS A 91 0.33 -28.53 16.71
N GLY A 92 0.22 -28.53 18.05
CA GLY A 92 0.37 -29.71 18.91
C GLY A 92 1.81 -30.00 19.35
N THR A 93 2.81 -29.28 18.84
CA THR A 93 4.21 -29.41 19.29
C THR A 93 4.31 -29.07 20.76
N LEU A 94 5.00 -29.90 21.56
CA LEU A 94 5.24 -29.67 22.99
C LEU A 94 6.20 -28.49 23.14
N LEU A 95 5.75 -27.43 23.83
CA LEU A 95 6.56 -26.25 24.10
C LEU A 95 7.15 -26.26 25.51
N PHE A 96 6.31 -26.55 26.52
CA PHE A 96 6.74 -26.63 27.89
C PHE A 96 6.15 -27.87 28.56
N ARG A 97 6.88 -28.37 29.54
CA ARG A 97 6.41 -29.42 30.44
C ARG A 97 6.47 -28.91 31.87
N ILE A 98 5.32 -28.86 32.51
CA ILE A 98 5.18 -28.56 33.94
C ILE A 98 5.31 -29.87 34.71
N ASP A 99 5.83 -29.85 35.91
CA ASP A 99 5.99 -31.07 36.73
C ASP A 99 4.65 -31.83 36.83
N PRO A 100 4.56 -33.01 36.17
CA PRO A 100 3.32 -33.77 36.11
C PRO A 100 3.09 -34.67 37.34
N THR A 101 4.07 -34.80 38.27
CA THR A 101 4.12 -35.85 39.27
C THR A 101 2.85 -35.90 40.12
N THR A 102 2.40 -34.77 40.64
CA THR A 102 1.19 -34.69 41.49
C THR A 102 -0.09 -34.89 40.66
N TYR A 103 -0.16 -34.40 39.46
CA TYR A 103 -1.30 -34.55 38.55
C TYR A 103 -1.44 -35.98 38.06
N GLU A 104 -0.33 -36.63 37.73
CA GLU A 104 -0.31 -38.02 37.32
C GLU A 104 -0.76 -38.94 38.45
N ALA A 105 -0.31 -38.69 39.71
CA ALA A 105 -0.74 -39.45 40.85
C ALA A 105 -2.26 -39.30 41.14
N ALA A 106 -2.79 -38.08 41.01
CA ALA A 106 -4.21 -37.79 41.14
C ALA A 106 -5.03 -38.50 40.04
N TYR A 107 -4.58 -38.45 38.80
CA TYR A 107 -5.23 -39.14 37.68
C TYR A 107 -5.25 -40.66 37.87
N ARG A 108 -4.12 -41.27 38.23
CA ARG A 108 -4.07 -42.72 38.53
C ARG A 108 -5.02 -43.12 39.69
N SER A 109 -5.13 -42.30 40.72
CA SER A 109 -6.08 -42.53 41.81
C SER A 109 -7.53 -42.49 41.33
N ALA A 110 -7.90 -41.50 40.54
CA ALA A 110 -9.24 -41.36 39.95
C ALA A 110 -9.57 -42.52 39.01
N GLN A 111 -8.61 -42.96 38.19
CA GLN A 111 -8.77 -44.14 37.31
C GLN A 111 -9.05 -45.43 38.14
N ALA A 112 -8.35 -45.63 39.26
CA ALA A 112 -8.58 -46.77 40.12
C ALA A 112 -9.99 -46.77 40.71
N ARG A 113 -10.51 -45.60 41.12
CA ARG A 113 -11.88 -45.42 41.60
C ARG A 113 -12.90 -45.74 40.49
N LEU A 114 -12.70 -45.22 39.31
CA LEU A 114 -13.55 -45.47 38.14
C LEU A 114 -13.60 -46.97 37.83
N ALA A 115 -12.45 -47.63 37.76
CA ALA A 115 -12.38 -49.07 37.51
C ALA A 115 -13.06 -49.91 38.59
N ASN A 116 -13.08 -49.45 39.85
CA ASN A 116 -13.81 -50.10 40.92
C ASN A 116 -15.34 -49.93 40.80
N ALA A 117 -15.80 -48.69 40.49
CA ALA A 117 -17.21 -48.40 40.30
C ALA A 117 -17.78 -49.15 39.07
N ASP A 118 -17.02 -49.20 37.96
CA ASP A 118 -17.38 -49.96 36.77
C ASP A 118 -17.57 -51.45 37.08
N ARG A 119 -16.62 -52.08 37.74
CA ARG A 119 -16.72 -53.50 38.16
C ARG A 119 -17.92 -53.74 39.05
N THR A 120 -18.27 -52.81 39.95
CA THR A 120 -19.42 -52.92 40.83
C THR A 120 -20.71 -52.85 40.05
N LEU A 121 -20.85 -51.86 39.17
CA LEU A 121 -22.00 -51.71 38.31
C LEU A 121 -22.18 -52.90 37.36
N ALA A 122 -21.08 -53.36 36.73
CA ALA A 122 -21.10 -54.52 35.82
C ALA A 122 -21.55 -55.81 36.54
N ARG A 123 -21.27 -55.95 37.84
CA ARG A 123 -21.72 -57.07 38.64
C ARG A 123 -23.19 -56.99 39.01
N LEU A 124 -23.71 -55.80 39.35
CA LEU A 124 -25.08 -55.60 39.80
C LEU A 124 -26.10 -55.64 38.65
N LYS A 125 -25.78 -55.17 37.47
CA LYS A 125 -26.67 -55.20 36.30
C LYS A 125 -27.28 -56.59 35.97
N PRO A 126 -26.51 -57.69 35.90
CA PRO A 126 -27.08 -59.00 35.63
C PRO A 126 -27.87 -59.56 36.84
N LEU A 127 -27.54 -59.19 38.07
CA LEU A 127 -28.26 -59.59 39.26
C LEU A 127 -29.63 -58.93 39.35
N LEU A 128 -29.80 -57.71 38.86
CA LEU A 128 -31.09 -57.08 38.71
C LEU A 128 -31.98 -57.83 37.72
N ALA A 129 -31.46 -58.25 36.57
CA ALA A 129 -32.17 -59.05 35.59
C ALA A 129 -32.64 -60.38 36.22
N ALA A 130 -31.87 -60.98 37.11
CA ALA A 130 -32.20 -62.16 37.86
C ALA A 130 -33.09 -61.90 39.14
N ARG A 131 -33.51 -60.60 39.35
CA ARG A 131 -34.28 -60.16 40.56
C ARG A 131 -33.60 -60.44 41.85
N ALA A 132 -32.26 -60.54 41.89
CA ALA A 132 -31.45 -60.83 43.06
C ALA A 132 -31.03 -59.57 43.86
N VAL A 133 -31.24 -58.37 43.30
CA VAL A 133 -30.94 -57.07 43.95
C VAL A 133 -32.04 -56.06 43.60
N ALA A 134 -32.16 -54.99 44.40
CA ALA A 134 -33.16 -53.93 44.16
C ALA A 134 -32.68 -52.99 43.01
N GLN A 135 -33.64 -52.39 42.34
CA GLN A 135 -33.37 -51.38 41.31
C GLN A 135 -32.51 -50.24 41.88
N LYS A 136 -32.81 -49.85 43.14
CA LYS A 136 -32.04 -48.80 43.85
C LYS A 136 -30.55 -49.13 43.93
N ASP A 137 -30.17 -50.37 44.18
CA ASP A 137 -28.73 -50.74 44.27
C ASP A 137 -28.00 -50.54 42.96
N VAL A 138 -28.66 -50.79 41.83
CA VAL A 138 -28.10 -50.55 40.49
C VAL A 138 -28.04 -49.07 40.18
N ASP A 139 -29.07 -48.29 40.54
CA ASP A 139 -29.12 -46.85 40.37
C ASP A 139 -28.03 -46.14 41.18
N ASP A 140 -27.83 -46.55 42.43
CA ASP A 140 -26.77 -46.06 43.32
C ASP A 140 -25.36 -46.42 42.73
N ALA A 141 -25.17 -47.62 42.20
CA ALA A 141 -23.93 -48.00 41.54
C ALA A 141 -23.68 -47.26 40.21
N GLN A 142 -24.74 -46.96 39.45
CA GLN A 142 -24.65 -46.16 38.25
C GLN A 142 -24.24 -44.74 38.60
N GLN A 143 -24.83 -44.12 39.62
CA GLN A 143 -24.45 -42.78 40.09
C GLN A 143 -22.99 -42.75 40.57
N ALA A 144 -22.53 -43.78 41.30
CA ALA A 144 -21.14 -43.87 41.73
C ALA A 144 -20.16 -43.99 40.54
N PHE A 145 -20.56 -44.73 39.49
CA PHE A 145 -19.77 -44.84 38.25
C PHE A 145 -19.69 -43.48 37.55
N ASP A 146 -20.80 -42.78 37.34
CA ASP A 146 -20.86 -41.51 36.67
C ASP A 146 -20.02 -40.43 37.41
N GLN A 147 -20.07 -40.41 38.74
CA GLN A 147 -19.24 -39.53 39.57
C GLN A 147 -17.74 -39.84 39.44
N ALA A 148 -17.40 -41.13 39.47
CA ALA A 148 -16.00 -41.57 39.33
C ALA A 148 -15.44 -41.28 37.91
N GLN A 149 -16.28 -41.39 36.88
CA GLN A 149 -15.91 -41.05 35.50
C GLN A 149 -15.64 -39.54 35.36
N ALA A 150 -16.54 -38.69 35.85
CA ALA A 150 -16.36 -37.24 35.85
C ALA A 150 -15.06 -36.82 36.57
N ALA A 151 -14.78 -37.43 37.72
CA ALA A 151 -13.54 -37.17 38.46
C ALA A 151 -12.29 -37.65 37.72
N ALA A 152 -12.35 -38.80 37.02
CA ALA A 152 -11.25 -39.29 36.21
C ALA A 152 -11.01 -38.38 34.96
N ASP A 153 -12.06 -37.89 34.31
CA ASP A 153 -11.98 -36.97 33.17
C ASP A 153 -11.37 -35.63 33.59
N GLN A 154 -11.77 -35.09 34.76
CA GLN A 154 -11.17 -33.84 35.27
C GLN A 154 -9.67 -34.00 35.57
N THR A 155 -9.28 -35.03 36.31
CA THR A 155 -7.87 -35.27 36.66
C THR A 155 -7.02 -35.63 35.43
N ARG A 156 -7.60 -36.28 34.42
CA ARG A 156 -6.96 -36.52 33.12
C ARG A 156 -6.66 -35.20 32.42
N LYS A 157 -7.64 -34.29 32.40
CA LYS A 157 -7.46 -32.95 31.78
C LYS A 157 -6.36 -32.17 32.47
N ASP A 158 -6.35 -32.15 33.81
CA ASP A 158 -5.34 -31.48 34.62
C ASP A 158 -3.93 -32.05 34.33
N TYR A 159 -3.82 -33.39 34.21
CA TYR A 159 -2.56 -34.04 33.81
C TYR A 159 -2.13 -33.69 32.39
N GLU A 160 -3.05 -33.72 31.40
CA GLU A 160 -2.77 -33.35 30.03
C GLU A 160 -2.31 -31.89 29.91
N ASP A 161 -2.87 -30.99 30.72
CA ASP A 161 -2.53 -29.56 30.76
C ASP A 161 -1.12 -29.28 31.31
N THR A 162 -0.48 -30.26 31.95
CA THR A 162 0.95 -30.18 32.28
C THR A 162 1.86 -30.22 31.06
N PHE A 163 1.36 -30.66 29.88
CA PHE A 163 2.04 -30.69 28.62
C PHE A 163 1.56 -29.52 27.74
N VAL A 164 2.15 -28.36 27.93
CA VAL A 164 1.76 -27.15 27.20
C VAL A 164 2.21 -27.23 25.75
N ARG A 165 1.23 -27.24 24.83
CA ARG A 165 1.45 -27.41 23.38
C ARG A 165 1.09 -26.18 22.60
N ALA A 166 1.64 -26.06 21.40
CA ALA A 166 1.29 -25.00 20.45
C ALA A 166 -0.15 -25.18 19.95
N GLU A 167 -0.99 -24.17 20.10
CA GLU A 167 -2.38 -24.15 19.62
C GLU A 167 -2.48 -23.90 18.12
N ILE A 168 -1.49 -23.23 17.55
CA ILE A 168 -1.38 -22.93 16.12
C ILE A 168 0.00 -23.32 15.61
N SER A 169 0.10 -23.55 14.30
CA SER A 169 1.40 -23.62 13.61
C SER A 169 1.91 -22.21 13.38
N GLY A 170 3.20 -21.99 13.61
CA GLY A 170 3.83 -20.69 13.44
C GLY A 170 5.20 -20.62 14.09
N ARG A 171 5.75 -19.44 14.22
CA ARG A 171 7.06 -19.21 14.83
C ARG A 171 6.90 -19.01 16.33
N ALA A 172 7.59 -19.82 17.12
CA ALA A 172 7.60 -19.71 18.56
C ALA A 172 8.55 -18.59 19.01
N GLY A 173 8.04 -17.70 19.82
CA GLY A 173 8.79 -16.59 20.39
C GLY A 173 9.72 -17.03 21.52
N ARG A 174 10.34 -16.05 22.16
CA ARG A 174 11.17 -16.24 23.35
C ARG A 174 10.32 -16.72 24.52
N ALA A 175 10.87 -17.62 25.34
CA ALA A 175 10.29 -17.98 26.65
C ALA A 175 10.30 -16.76 27.57
N GLN A 176 9.19 -16.56 28.29
CA GLN A 176 9.07 -15.50 29.30
C GLN A 176 9.49 -16.00 30.69
N LEU A 177 9.42 -17.31 30.89
CA LEU A 177 9.80 -17.98 32.13
C LEU A 177 10.81 -19.10 31.81
N GLU A 178 11.84 -19.22 32.65
CA GLU A 178 12.94 -20.16 32.47
C GLU A 178 12.64 -21.51 33.13
N LEU A 179 13.47 -22.52 32.82
CA LEU A 179 13.43 -23.82 33.49
C LEU A 179 13.62 -23.64 34.98
N GLY A 180 12.82 -24.35 35.77
CA GLY A 180 12.79 -24.25 37.25
C GLY A 180 11.90 -23.13 37.76
N ALA A 181 11.39 -22.23 36.93
CA ALA A 181 10.42 -21.22 37.34
C ALA A 181 9.08 -21.86 37.70
N ARG A 182 8.39 -21.31 38.71
CA ARG A 182 7.04 -21.70 39.07
C ARG A 182 6.01 -20.90 38.28
N VAL A 183 5.06 -21.58 37.67
CA VAL A 183 3.88 -21.02 37.03
C VAL A 183 2.68 -21.10 37.94
N THR A 184 1.81 -20.09 37.89
CA THR A 184 0.63 -19.95 38.78
C THR A 184 -0.69 -20.10 37.99
N GLY A 185 -0.64 -20.75 36.84
CA GLY A 185 -1.79 -20.98 35.95
C GLY A 185 -1.92 -19.96 34.85
N SER A 186 -3.16 -19.61 34.45
CA SER A 186 -3.45 -18.78 33.26
C SER A 186 -2.94 -17.33 33.32
N ALA A 187 -2.48 -16.87 34.50
CA ALA A 187 -1.88 -15.54 34.63
C ALA A 187 -0.53 -15.44 33.93
N ASP A 188 0.24 -16.53 33.89
CA ASP A 188 1.59 -16.52 33.39
C ASP A 188 1.64 -16.83 31.91
N ARG A 189 2.16 -15.87 31.12
CA ARG A 189 2.48 -16.06 29.71
C ARG A 189 3.82 -16.77 29.61
N LEU A 190 3.86 -17.91 28.91
CA LEU A 190 5.07 -18.70 28.72
C LEU A 190 5.82 -18.28 27.47
N THR A 191 5.11 -18.12 26.35
CA THR A 191 5.64 -17.66 25.07
C THR A 191 4.50 -17.18 24.20
N THR A 192 4.82 -16.70 22.97
CA THR A 192 3.85 -16.38 21.94
C THR A 192 4.17 -17.19 20.71
N VAL A 193 3.17 -17.76 20.04
CA VAL A 193 3.33 -18.39 18.73
C VAL A 193 2.64 -17.50 17.69
N GLU A 194 3.38 -17.10 16.68
CA GLU A 194 2.92 -16.19 15.63
C GLU A 194 2.96 -16.85 14.25
N GLN A 195 1.84 -16.83 13.55
CA GLN A 195 1.78 -17.25 12.17
C GLN A 195 2.17 -16.07 11.27
N VAL A 196 3.34 -16.16 10.64
CA VAL A 196 3.93 -15.11 9.80
C VAL A 196 3.82 -15.40 8.31
N ASP A 197 3.29 -16.56 7.91
CA ASP A 197 2.89 -16.90 6.55
C ASP A 197 1.48 -17.52 6.59
N PRO A 198 0.47 -16.89 5.94
CA PRO A 198 0.51 -15.53 5.38
C PRO A 198 0.74 -14.45 6.44
N ILE A 199 1.25 -13.29 6.03
CA ILE A 199 1.40 -12.10 6.87
C ILE A 199 0.36 -11.05 6.49
N TYR A 200 -0.08 -10.26 7.44
CA TYR A 200 -0.95 -9.10 7.20
C TYR A 200 -0.13 -7.81 7.16
N VAL A 201 -0.60 -6.87 6.36
CA VAL A 201 -0.13 -5.49 6.38
C VAL A 201 -1.34 -4.60 6.60
N ASN A 202 -1.35 -3.93 7.74
CA ASN A 202 -2.39 -2.97 8.12
C ASN A 202 -1.93 -1.58 7.69
N PHE A 203 -2.82 -0.80 7.08
CA PHE A 203 -2.57 0.58 6.71
C PHE A 203 -3.87 1.37 6.81
N SER A 204 -3.76 2.68 6.98
CA SER A 204 -4.91 3.50 7.36
C SER A 204 -4.95 4.79 6.54
N PRO A 205 -5.62 4.80 5.37
CA PRO A 205 -5.88 6.02 4.63
C PRO A 205 -6.76 6.98 5.43
N SER A 206 -6.59 8.29 5.18
CA SER A 206 -7.41 9.32 5.79
C SER A 206 -8.83 9.32 5.21
N ASP A 207 -9.80 9.84 5.97
CA ASP A 207 -11.17 10.03 5.46
C ASP A 207 -11.20 10.95 4.23
N GLU A 208 -10.35 11.99 4.22
CA GLU A 208 -10.23 12.88 3.06
C GLU A 208 -9.80 12.13 1.80
N ASP A 209 -8.78 11.26 1.89
CA ASP A 209 -8.32 10.45 0.77
C ASP A 209 -9.41 9.51 0.26
N LEU A 210 -10.14 8.89 1.19
CA LEU A 210 -11.24 7.99 0.84
C LEU A 210 -12.41 8.71 0.17
N LEU A 211 -12.77 9.89 0.68
CA LEU A 211 -13.82 10.73 0.07
C LEU A 211 -13.40 11.23 -1.31
N ARG A 212 -12.12 11.59 -1.49
CA ARG A 212 -11.56 11.95 -2.79
C ARG A 212 -11.61 10.76 -3.75
N LEU A 213 -11.16 9.60 -3.31
CA LEU A 213 -11.18 8.35 -4.08
C LEU A 213 -12.62 8.00 -4.54
N ARG A 214 -13.60 8.08 -3.62
CA ARG A 214 -15.01 7.80 -3.93
C ARG A 214 -15.58 8.80 -4.94
N ARG A 215 -15.27 10.08 -4.82
CA ARG A 215 -15.68 11.11 -5.80
C ARG A 215 -15.07 10.85 -7.17
N ASP A 216 -13.76 10.55 -7.24
CA ASP A 216 -13.08 10.28 -8.51
C ASP A 216 -13.66 9.05 -9.22
N ILE A 217 -14.07 8.03 -8.45
CA ILE A 217 -14.75 6.85 -8.99
C ILE A 217 -16.16 7.21 -9.48
N ALA A 218 -16.95 7.96 -8.71
CA ALA A 218 -18.30 8.36 -9.06
C ALA A 218 -18.32 9.24 -10.33
N ASP A 219 -17.33 10.12 -10.47
CA ASP A 219 -17.15 11.01 -11.64
C ASP A 219 -16.50 10.30 -12.85
N GLY A 220 -16.17 9.02 -12.75
CA GLY A 220 -15.50 8.27 -13.81
C GLY A 220 -14.04 8.68 -14.08
N ARG A 221 -13.48 9.55 -13.23
CA ARG A 221 -12.05 9.94 -13.31
C ARG A 221 -11.10 8.84 -12.86
N LEU A 222 -11.61 7.88 -12.08
CA LEU A 222 -10.87 6.73 -11.62
C LEU A 222 -11.68 5.46 -11.86
N VAL A 223 -11.06 4.47 -12.49
CA VAL A 223 -11.64 3.16 -12.74
C VAL A 223 -11.01 2.14 -11.83
N MET A 224 -11.85 1.43 -11.07
CA MET A 224 -11.45 0.30 -10.24
C MET A 224 -11.45 -1.00 -11.05
N PRO A 225 -10.64 -2.00 -10.66
CA PRO A 225 -10.78 -3.34 -11.22
C PRO A 225 -12.17 -3.91 -10.93
N PRO A 226 -12.67 -4.85 -11.77
CA PRO A 226 -14.04 -5.37 -11.68
C PRO A 226 -14.39 -6.04 -10.35
N ALA A 227 -13.40 -6.51 -9.60
CA ALA A 227 -13.57 -7.08 -8.27
C ALA A 227 -12.89 -6.17 -7.23
N PRO A 228 -13.63 -5.32 -6.50
CA PRO A 228 -13.07 -4.40 -5.51
C PRO A 228 -12.29 -5.09 -4.38
N HIS A 229 -12.66 -6.34 -4.06
CA HIS A 229 -11.95 -7.17 -3.05
C HIS A 229 -10.63 -7.74 -3.57
N ALA A 230 -10.33 -7.62 -4.86
CA ALA A 230 -9.09 -8.07 -5.49
C ALA A 230 -8.15 -6.90 -5.81
N LEU A 231 -8.26 -5.77 -5.09
CA LEU A 231 -7.23 -4.73 -5.17
C LEU A 231 -5.90 -5.34 -4.76
N ALA A 232 -5.03 -5.48 -5.73
CA ALA A 232 -3.68 -5.96 -5.48
C ALA A 232 -2.90 -4.88 -4.73
N VAL A 233 -2.05 -5.34 -3.83
CA VAL A 233 -1.22 -4.49 -2.99
C VAL A 233 0.24 -4.86 -3.21
N GLN A 234 1.05 -3.87 -3.53
CA GLN A 234 2.49 -4.00 -3.57
C GLN A 234 3.11 -3.38 -2.32
N VAL A 235 4.07 -4.06 -1.75
CA VAL A 235 4.77 -3.60 -0.55
C VAL A 235 6.20 -3.24 -0.89
N THR A 236 6.64 -2.07 -0.42
CA THR A 236 8.03 -1.62 -0.48
C THR A 236 8.61 -1.61 0.92
N LEU A 237 9.76 -2.26 1.10
CA LEU A 237 10.47 -2.35 2.37
C LEU A 237 11.15 -1.03 2.74
N ALA A 238 11.66 -0.94 3.96
CA ALA A 238 12.28 0.29 4.47
C ALA A 238 13.55 0.71 3.70
N ASP A 239 14.24 -0.24 3.08
CA ASP A 239 15.42 0.00 2.23
C ASP A 239 15.08 0.45 0.80
N GLY A 240 13.77 0.55 0.48
CA GLY A 240 13.28 0.90 -0.86
C GLY A 240 13.14 -0.29 -1.81
N SER A 241 13.51 -1.50 -1.43
CA SER A 241 13.32 -2.70 -2.23
C SER A 241 11.85 -3.11 -2.27
N LEU A 242 11.42 -3.65 -3.42
CA LEU A 242 10.06 -4.19 -3.57
C LEU A 242 9.99 -5.58 -2.95
N PHE A 243 8.95 -5.82 -2.15
CA PHE A 243 8.65 -7.17 -1.69
C PHE A 243 8.16 -8.01 -2.88
N PRO A 244 8.71 -9.23 -3.10
CA PRO A 244 8.49 -9.97 -4.36
C PRO A 244 7.05 -10.47 -4.55
N ALA A 245 6.29 -10.66 -3.48
CA ALA A 245 4.89 -11.09 -3.57
C ALA A 245 3.95 -9.88 -3.54
N THR A 246 2.96 -9.89 -4.42
CA THR A 246 1.80 -8.99 -4.31
C THR A 246 0.81 -9.57 -3.30
N GLY A 247 0.21 -8.68 -2.51
CA GLY A 247 -0.88 -9.02 -1.61
C GLY A 247 -2.24 -8.68 -2.20
N GLU A 248 -3.28 -9.08 -1.48
CA GLU A 248 -4.66 -8.76 -1.79
C GLU A 248 -5.29 -8.04 -0.61
N LEU A 249 -6.09 -7.00 -0.89
CA LEU A 249 -6.87 -6.32 0.12
C LEU A 249 -7.98 -7.27 0.59
N ASN A 250 -7.90 -7.76 1.82
CA ASN A 250 -8.85 -8.74 2.34
C ASN A 250 -9.80 -8.20 3.42
N PHE A 251 -9.56 -6.98 3.90
CA PHE A 251 -10.39 -6.36 4.93
C PHE A 251 -10.35 -4.83 4.82
N ALA A 252 -11.52 -4.22 5.00
CA ALA A 252 -11.69 -2.78 5.21
C ALA A 252 -12.65 -2.60 6.39
N ASP A 253 -12.27 -1.83 7.38
CA ASP A 253 -13.12 -1.55 8.53
C ASP A 253 -14.34 -0.75 8.10
N LEU A 254 -15.49 -1.01 8.72
CA LEU A 254 -16.73 -0.28 8.47
C LEU A 254 -16.73 1.12 9.14
N ALA A 255 -15.93 1.27 10.18
CA ALA A 255 -15.86 2.49 10.98
C ALA A 255 -14.54 3.24 10.77
N LEU A 256 -14.58 4.55 10.85
CA LEU A 256 -13.40 5.38 11.00
C LEU A 256 -12.92 5.33 12.46
N GLN A 257 -11.62 5.36 12.65
CA GLN A 257 -11.01 5.54 13.97
C GLN A 257 -11.18 7.00 14.43
N PRO A 258 -11.94 7.28 15.49
CA PRO A 258 -12.26 8.65 15.87
C PRO A 258 -11.03 9.50 16.25
N ALA A 259 -9.99 8.84 16.78
CA ALA A 259 -8.78 9.53 17.21
C ALA A 259 -7.92 10.05 16.06
N THR A 260 -7.96 9.42 14.89
CA THR A 260 -7.09 9.73 13.74
C THR A 260 -7.85 10.14 12.49
N GLY A 261 -9.18 9.93 12.43
CA GLY A 261 -9.98 10.17 11.24
C GLY A 261 -9.57 9.28 10.06
N THR A 262 -9.12 8.05 10.34
CA THR A 262 -8.63 7.12 9.31
C THR A 262 -9.46 5.84 9.31
N GLN A 263 -9.56 5.17 8.15
CA GLN A 263 -10.15 3.85 8.00
C GLN A 263 -9.06 2.79 7.96
N GLN A 264 -9.19 1.76 8.79
CA GLN A 264 -8.23 0.66 8.76
C GLN A 264 -8.49 -0.28 7.60
N LEU A 265 -7.47 -0.50 6.79
CA LEU A 265 -7.43 -1.48 5.72
C LEU A 265 -6.38 -2.54 6.03
N ARG A 266 -6.58 -3.74 5.52
CA ARG A 266 -5.65 -4.84 5.69
C ARG A 266 -5.45 -5.58 4.38
N ALA A 267 -4.19 -5.77 4.02
CA ALA A 267 -3.78 -6.64 2.93
C ALA A 267 -3.16 -7.94 3.50
N GLN A 268 -3.35 -9.03 2.78
CA GLN A 268 -2.75 -10.32 3.07
C GLN A 268 -1.70 -10.64 2.01
N LEU A 269 -0.50 -11.02 2.45
CA LEU A 269 0.63 -11.37 1.61
C LEU A 269 1.17 -12.77 1.97
N ARG A 270 1.67 -13.49 0.99
CA ARG A 270 2.47 -14.71 1.24
C ARG A 270 3.87 -14.31 1.67
N ASN A 271 4.38 -14.95 2.71
CA ASN A 271 5.68 -14.62 3.31
C ASN A 271 6.49 -15.89 3.68
N PRO A 272 6.67 -16.84 2.75
CA PRO A 272 7.27 -18.14 3.07
C PRO A 272 8.73 -18.05 3.52
N GLN A 273 9.44 -16.98 3.14
CA GLN A 273 10.83 -16.75 3.53
C GLN A 273 10.97 -15.89 4.79
N HIS A 274 9.85 -15.50 5.41
CA HIS A 274 9.80 -14.68 6.63
C HIS A 274 10.57 -13.34 6.51
N VAL A 275 10.61 -12.74 5.31
CA VAL A 275 11.27 -11.45 5.06
C VAL A 275 10.56 -10.32 5.76
N LEU A 276 9.21 -10.33 5.74
CA LEU A 276 8.39 -9.41 6.51
C LEU A 276 8.25 -9.95 7.93
N LEU A 277 8.56 -9.12 8.90
CA LEU A 277 8.42 -9.43 10.31
C LEU A 277 7.27 -8.63 10.93
N PRO A 278 6.49 -9.21 11.85
CA PRO A 278 5.48 -8.47 12.61
C PRO A 278 6.09 -7.23 13.28
N GLY A 279 5.37 -6.10 13.23
CA GLY A 279 5.84 -4.82 13.74
C GLY A 279 6.63 -3.96 12.75
N GLN A 280 7.06 -4.51 11.61
CA GLN A 280 7.85 -3.79 10.61
C GLN A 280 6.98 -2.78 9.84
N PHE A 281 7.49 -1.55 9.69
CA PHE A 281 6.86 -0.54 8.84
C PHE A 281 7.24 -0.73 7.37
N VAL A 282 6.26 -0.55 6.51
CA VAL A 282 6.39 -0.74 5.06
C VAL A 282 5.59 0.34 4.32
N ARG A 283 5.91 0.57 3.05
CA ARG A 283 5.06 1.37 2.16
C ARG A 283 4.15 0.44 1.38
N VAL A 284 2.88 0.78 1.36
CA VAL A 284 1.81 0.02 0.70
C VAL A 284 1.33 0.80 -0.50
N ARG A 285 1.42 0.22 -1.69
CA ARG A 285 0.89 0.79 -2.93
C ARG A 285 -0.29 -0.03 -3.40
N LEU A 286 -1.42 0.65 -3.64
CA LEU A 286 -2.60 0.03 -4.27
C LEU A 286 -2.36 -0.08 -5.79
N LEU A 287 -2.63 -1.26 -6.34
CA LEU A 287 -2.47 -1.55 -7.75
C LEU A 287 -3.84 -1.69 -8.45
N GLY A 288 -3.85 -1.49 -9.77
CA GLY A 288 -5.04 -1.73 -10.59
C GLY A 288 -5.97 -0.53 -10.74
N LEU A 289 -5.74 0.56 -10.03
CA LEU A 289 -6.48 1.80 -10.19
C LEU A 289 -5.99 2.54 -11.44
N LYS A 290 -6.91 2.93 -12.35
CA LYS A 290 -6.57 3.60 -13.61
C LYS A 290 -7.33 4.91 -13.76
N ARG A 291 -6.66 5.95 -14.25
CA ARG A 291 -7.26 7.23 -14.68
C ARG A 291 -7.34 7.24 -16.21
N PRO A 292 -8.53 7.07 -16.81
CA PRO A 292 -8.66 6.86 -18.27
C PRO A 292 -8.44 8.13 -19.09
N SER A 293 -8.57 9.30 -18.49
CA SER A 293 -8.48 10.59 -19.23
C SER A 293 -7.55 11.55 -18.50
N ALA A 294 -6.38 11.09 -18.11
CA ALA A 294 -5.38 11.91 -17.46
C ALA A 294 -4.67 12.82 -18.44
N ILE A 295 -4.48 14.08 -18.08
CA ILE A 295 -3.65 15.03 -18.82
C ILE A 295 -2.29 15.10 -18.12
N LEU A 296 -1.26 14.61 -18.81
CA LEU A 296 0.11 14.68 -18.34
C LEU A 296 0.87 15.81 -19.04
N VAL A 297 1.53 16.64 -18.26
CA VAL A 297 2.35 17.76 -18.76
C VAL A 297 3.75 17.66 -18.16
N PRO A 298 4.82 17.71 -18.99
CA PRO A 298 6.19 17.67 -18.48
C PRO A 298 6.45 18.71 -17.40
N GLN A 299 7.22 18.36 -16.36
CA GLN A 299 7.48 19.22 -15.22
C GLN A 299 7.94 20.63 -15.61
N ARG A 300 8.80 20.75 -16.62
CA ARG A 300 9.37 22.01 -17.11
C ARG A 300 8.34 22.99 -17.67
N ALA A 301 7.16 22.51 -18.08
CA ALA A 301 6.09 23.36 -18.60
C ALA A 301 5.25 24.00 -17.50
N VAL A 302 5.21 23.43 -16.31
CA VAL A 302 4.44 23.94 -15.17
C VAL A 302 5.29 24.95 -14.42
N GLN A 303 4.79 26.20 -14.35
CA GLN A 303 5.44 27.30 -13.66
C GLN A 303 4.70 27.59 -12.33
N GLN A 304 5.45 28.06 -11.35
CA GLN A 304 4.89 28.51 -10.06
C GLN A 304 4.77 30.04 -10.07
N GLY A 305 3.57 30.53 -9.82
CA GLY A 305 3.27 31.96 -9.68
C GLY A 305 2.77 32.31 -8.28
N LEU A 306 2.48 33.57 -8.06
CA LEU A 306 1.96 34.09 -6.78
C LEU A 306 0.59 33.49 -6.41
N THR A 307 -0.21 33.13 -7.40
CA THR A 307 -1.58 32.61 -7.24
C THR A 307 -1.68 31.09 -7.42
N GLY A 308 -0.54 30.39 -7.58
CA GLY A 308 -0.50 28.94 -7.81
C GLY A 308 0.22 28.54 -9.08
N SER A 309 0.05 27.27 -9.46
CA SER A 309 0.67 26.72 -10.66
C SER A 309 -0.05 27.19 -11.92
N PHE A 310 0.72 27.50 -12.98
CA PHE A 310 0.20 27.87 -14.28
C PHE A 310 1.06 27.29 -15.41
N VAL A 311 0.48 27.25 -16.60
CA VAL A 311 1.18 26.88 -17.83
C VAL A 311 0.96 27.94 -18.90
N TYR A 312 1.86 28.04 -19.87
CA TYR A 312 1.61 28.83 -21.06
C TYR A 312 0.97 27.95 -22.15
N VAL A 313 -0.11 28.45 -22.73
CA VAL A 313 -0.82 27.81 -23.85
C VAL A 313 -0.75 28.70 -25.03
N VAL A 314 -0.51 28.14 -26.21
CA VAL A 314 -0.52 28.88 -27.48
C VAL A 314 -1.88 28.71 -28.15
N ASP A 315 -2.60 29.81 -28.38
CA ASP A 315 -3.90 29.81 -29.04
C ASP A 315 -3.79 29.60 -30.58
N ASP A 316 -4.92 29.54 -31.25
CA ASP A 316 -4.97 29.38 -32.72
C ASP A 316 -4.42 30.60 -33.49
N SER A 317 -4.34 31.74 -32.82
CA SER A 317 -3.72 32.97 -33.36
C SER A 317 -2.20 33.01 -33.11
N ASN A 318 -1.60 31.92 -32.59
CA ASN A 318 -0.21 31.80 -32.15
C ASN A 318 0.20 32.82 -31.08
N LYS A 319 -0.73 33.23 -30.23
CA LYS A 319 -0.46 34.06 -29.06
C LYS A 319 -0.36 33.22 -27.82
N VAL A 320 0.53 33.62 -26.91
CA VAL A 320 0.74 32.94 -25.63
C VAL A 320 -0.25 33.48 -24.60
N ALA A 321 -0.94 32.58 -23.89
CA ALA A 321 -1.79 32.89 -22.76
C ALA A 321 -1.33 32.12 -21.54
N ALA A 322 -1.27 32.78 -20.39
CA ALA A 322 -1.05 32.10 -19.10
C ALA A 322 -2.38 31.51 -18.63
N ARG A 323 -2.38 30.22 -18.31
CA ARG A 323 -3.57 29.52 -17.80
C ARG A 323 -3.25 28.86 -16.47
N SER A 324 -4.02 29.19 -15.44
CA SER A 324 -3.92 28.55 -14.14
C SER A 324 -4.32 27.08 -14.24
N VAL A 325 -3.57 26.21 -13.56
CA VAL A 325 -3.79 24.76 -13.58
C VAL A 325 -3.70 24.18 -12.18
N ALA A 326 -4.51 23.14 -11.92
CA ALA A 326 -4.39 22.31 -10.72
C ALA A 326 -3.49 21.11 -11.03
N ALA A 327 -2.21 21.22 -10.66
CA ALA A 327 -1.23 20.13 -10.77
C ALA A 327 -1.17 19.39 -9.45
N THR A 328 -1.58 18.11 -9.42
CA THR A 328 -1.84 17.39 -8.14
C THR A 328 -0.85 16.28 -7.85
N SER A 329 -0.37 15.57 -8.82
CA SER A 329 0.57 14.47 -8.60
C SER A 329 1.64 14.38 -9.69
N TRP A 330 2.78 13.85 -9.33
CA TRP A 330 3.91 13.64 -10.21
C TRP A 330 4.01 12.19 -10.63
N ASP A 331 4.09 11.94 -11.92
CA ASP A 331 4.32 10.63 -12.51
C ASP A 331 5.42 10.68 -13.58
N GLY A 332 6.54 9.98 -13.35
CA GLY A 332 7.60 9.80 -14.34
C GLY A 332 8.20 11.09 -14.95
N GLY A 333 8.25 12.20 -14.19
CA GLY A 333 8.75 13.50 -14.69
C GLY A 333 7.66 14.39 -15.28
N SER A 334 6.38 13.99 -15.20
CA SER A 334 5.22 14.77 -15.65
C SER A 334 4.26 15.06 -14.51
N TRP A 335 3.60 16.22 -14.56
CA TRP A 335 2.52 16.58 -13.66
C TRP A 335 1.19 16.08 -14.20
N LEU A 336 0.36 15.51 -13.33
CA LEU A 336 -1.03 15.25 -13.62
C LEU A 336 -1.82 16.56 -13.43
N ILE A 337 -2.47 17.02 -14.48
CA ILE A 337 -3.29 18.21 -14.47
C ILE A 337 -4.76 17.82 -14.34
N GLU A 338 -5.38 18.14 -13.21
CA GLU A 338 -6.79 17.84 -12.97
C GLU A 338 -7.74 18.90 -13.52
N GLN A 339 -7.31 20.18 -13.55
CA GLN A 339 -8.11 21.30 -14.02
C GLN A 339 -7.26 22.34 -14.74
N GLY A 340 -7.88 23.06 -15.66
CA GLY A 340 -7.27 24.21 -16.33
C GLY A 340 -6.83 23.94 -17.77
N LEU A 341 -6.74 22.68 -18.22
CA LEU A 341 -6.42 22.34 -19.60
C LEU A 341 -7.57 21.58 -20.26
N GLN A 342 -7.66 21.73 -21.58
CA GLN A 342 -8.58 21.01 -22.45
C GLN A 342 -7.82 20.16 -23.46
N VAL A 343 -8.46 19.11 -23.95
CA VAL A 343 -7.91 18.27 -25.02
C VAL A 343 -7.68 19.12 -26.26
N GLY A 344 -6.48 19.04 -26.83
CA GLY A 344 -6.07 19.83 -27.98
C GLY A 344 -5.34 21.14 -27.63
N ASP A 345 -5.33 21.59 -26.37
CA ASP A 345 -4.51 22.73 -25.96
C ASP A 345 -3.04 22.51 -26.32
N ARG A 346 -2.35 23.55 -26.78
CA ARG A 346 -0.92 23.53 -27.10
C ARG A 346 -0.13 24.14 -25.96
N VAL A 347 0.40 23.31 -25.06
CA VAL A 347 1.15 23.76 -23.89
C VAL A 347 2.62 23.97 -24.24
N VAL A 348 3.17 25.10 -23.84
CA VAL A 348 4.60 25.42 -24.02
C VAL A 348 5.42 24.61 -23.04
N VAL A 349 6.31 23.77 -23.54
CA VAL A 349 7.22 22.92 -22.74
C VAL A 349 8.60 23.57 -22.63
N ASP A 350 9.19 23.97 -23.79
CA ASP A 350 10.49 24.63 -23.79
C ASP A 350 10.36 26.04 -24.42
N GLY A 351 11.22 26.95 -23.92
CA GLY A 351 11.18 28.36 -24.35
C GLY A 351 10.24 29.26 -23.53
N VAL A 352 9.75 28.76 -22.39
CA VAL A 352 8.90 29.48 -21.45
C VAL A 352 9.47 30.86 -21.06
N GLN A 353 10.80 30.97 -20.92
CA GLN A 353 11.50 32.22 -20.56
C GLN A 353 11.57 33.23 -21.72
N LYS A 354 11.27 32.83 -22.96
CA LYS A 354 11.36 33.66 -24.17
C LYS A 354 10.05 34.34 -24.51
N VAL A 355 8.96 34.00 -23.82
CA VAL A 355 7.61 34.44 -24.13
C VAL A 355 6.92 35.06 -22.89
N ALA A 356 6.02 36.00 -23.16
CA ALA A 356 5.15 36.58 -22.14
C ALA A 356 3.68 36.53 -22.61
N PRO A 357 2.72 36.56 -21.69
CA PRO A 357 1.30 36.59 -22.06
C PRO A 357 0.97 37.68 -23.04
N GLY A 358 0.22 37.34 -24.09
CA GLY A 358 -0.17 38.25 -25.18
C GLY A 358 0.83 38.37 -26.33
N GLN A 359 2.03 37.83 -26.19
CA GLN A 359 3.03 37.88 -27.28
C GLN A 359 2.81 36.78 -28.31
N PRO A 360 3.13 37.05 -29.62
CA PRO A 360 3.13 36.01 -30.64
C PRO A 360 4.32 35.07 -30.42
N ALA A 361 4.10 33.78 -30.62
CA ALA A 361 5.13 32.75 -30.57
C ALA A 361 5.06 31.87 -31.82
N ARG A 362 6.19 31.26 -32.19
CA ARG A 362 6.26 30.25 -33.26
C ARG A 362 6.26 28.86 -32.62
N PRO A 363 5.14 28.16 -32.66
CA PRO A 363 5.06 26.82 -32.06
C PRO A 363 5.79 25.79 -32.92
N VAL A 364 6.64 24.99 -32.28
CA VAL A 364 7.30 23.81 -32.88
C VAL A 364 6.89 22.60 -32.00
N ALA A 365 6.61 21.48 -32.64
CA ALA A 365 6.20 20.28 -31.90
C ALA A 365 7.29 19.85 -30.91
N TYR A 366 6.93 19.69 -29.67
CA TYR A 366 7.82 19.13 -28.64
C TYR A 366 8.18 17.69 -28.99
N ARG A 367 9.49 17.40 -29.01
CA ARG A 367 10.00 16.03 -29.08
C ARG A 367 10.67 15.69 -27.76
N PRO A 368 10.13 14.73 -26.98
CA PRO A 368 10.82 14.29 -25.80
C PRO A 368 12.23 13.82 -26.16
N ALA A 369 13.24 14.32 -25.46
CA ALA A 369 14.57 13.79 -25.58
C ALA A 369 14.48 12.31 -25.15
N VAL A 370 14.80 11.40 -26.04
CA VAL A 370 14.98 9.99 -25.71
C VAL A 370 16.24 9.95 -24.88
N ASP A 371 16.10 9.83 -23.55
CA ASP A 371 17.25 9.61 -22.68
C ASP A 371 17.95 8.34 -23.16
N SER A 372 19.18 8.51 -23.61
CA SER A 372 20.05 7.44 -24.11
C SER A 372 20.53 6.49 -23.00
N THR A 373 19.99 6.56 -21.81
CA THR A 373 20.06 5.52 -20.80
C THR A 373 18.86 4.60 -20.96
N GLY A 374 19.04 3.61 -21.84
CA GLY A 374 18.07 2.55 -22.11
C GLY A 374 17.74 1.74 -20.85
N THR A 375 16.73 2.20 -20.14
CA THR A 375 15.94 1.34 -19.28
C THR A 375 14.49 1.51 -19.74
N ALA A 376 14.23 0.84 -20.87
CA ALA A 376 12.86 0.48 -21.19
C ALA A 376 12.36 -0.38 -20.04
N ALA A 377 11.33 0.10 -19.33
CA ALA A 377 10.54 -0.76 -18.47
C ALA A 377 9.89 -1.83 -19.35
N GLN A 378 10.60 -2.94 -19.53
CA GLN A 378 10.02 -4.17 -20.05
C GLN A 378 9.25 -4.81 -18.90
N ASP A 379 8.02 -4.42 -18.78
CA ASP A 379 7.04 -5.16 -18.02
C ASP A 379 6.25 -6.00 -19.04
N SER A 380 6.70 -7.20 -19.24
CA SER A 380 5.97 -8.39 -19.67
C SER A 380 6.89 -9.40 -20.38
N THR A 381 7.63 -10.18 -19.60
CA THR A 381 8.01 -11.52 -20.04
C THR A 381 7.97 -12.45 -18.86
N LEU A 382 6.97 -13.30 -18.85
CA LEU A 382 6.92 -14.54 -18.08
C LEU A 382 8.21 -15.32 -18.34
N ILE A 383 9.13 -15.30 -17.38
CA ILE A 383 10.27 -16.21 -17.37
C ILE A 383 9.78 -17.49 -16.71
N ALA A 384 9.58 -18.52 -17.52
CA ALA A 384 9.42 -19.88 -17.06
C ALA A 384 10.71 -20.30 -16.30
N PRO A 385 10.60 -21.02 -15.18
CA PRO A 385 11.76 -21.46 -14.43
C PRO A 385 12.57 -22.49 -15.25
N PRO A 386 13.92 -22.46 -15.18
CA PRO A 386 14.73 -23.45 -15.87
C PRO A 386 14.51 -24.83 -15.26
N ALA A 387 14.29 -25.82 -16.15
CA ALA A 387 14.20 -27.21 -15.79
C ALA A 387 15.53 -27.70 -15.17
N VAL A 388 15.45 -28.17 -13.92
CA VAL A 388 16.56 -28.86 -13.25
C VAL A 388 16.69 -30.27 -13.83
N PRO A 389 17.84 -30.69 -14.37
CA PRO A 389 18.02 -32.06 -14.84
C PRO A 389 18.15 -33.00 -13.64
N LEU A 390 17.23 -33.95 -13.52
CA LEU A 390 17.32 -35.09 -12.61
C LEU A 390 18.54 -35.96 -12.99
N ARG A 391 19.61 -35.87 -12.20
CA ARG A 391 20.69 -36.89 -12.23
C ARG A 391 20.23 -38.08 -11.43
N ILE A 392 19.83 -39.12 -12.14
CA ILE A 392 19.73 -40.50 -11.63
C ILE A 392 21.14 -41.00 -11.40
N ARG A 393 21.56 -41.18 -10.16
CA ARG A 393 22.73 -42.00 -9.80
C ARG A 393 22.26 -43.43 -9.58
N SER A 394 22.57 -44.29 -10.51
CA SER A 394 22.63 -45.74 -10.31
C SER A 394 23.78 -46.10 -9.36
N ARG A 395 23.49 -46.87 -8.35
CA ARG A 395 24.48 -47.58 -7.53
C ARG A 395 24.63 -49.03 -8.03
N PRO A 396 25.85 -49.55 -7.96
CA PRO A 396 26.05 -51.00 -7.96
C PRO A 396 25.70 -51.63 -6.60
#